data_381a92b7db73f4d8f1eb3c8240e5244a
#
_entry.id   381a92b7db73f4d8f1eb3c8240e5244a
#
_cell.length_a   1.000
_cell.length_b   1.000
_cell.length_c   1.000
_cell.angle_alpha   90.00
_cell.angle_beta   90.00
_cell.angle_gamma   90.00
#
_symmetry.space_group_name_H-M   'P 1'
#
loop_
_entity.id
_entity.type
_entity.pdbx_description
1 polymer ?
#
loop_
_entity_poly.entity_id
_entity_poly.type
_entity_poly.pdbx_seq_one_letter_code
_entity_poly.pdbx_strand_id
1 'polypeptide(L)'
;MEPKIVIVLPAYNAAKTLNRTLAEIPINFRKDVILVDDASKDDTVKIAKEAGLLVFQHKINIGYGGNQKTCYREALKIGADIVVMVHPDHQYKADIIQELIKPIIEKKADAVFGSRMLGGYPLEGGMPFWKYVANVLLTASANIIFRRYFTEIHSGFRAYSRKYLETVRLEGNSNDFVFDTEIIAQGVMCNLTFQEIPIVTRYFPEASSINFKRSVIYGFGILRVLLKFQLHKSRIYRFSQFTGKIETAEASARPPEDV
;
A
#
# COMPACT_ATOMS: atom_id res chain seq x y z
N MET A 1 12.75 22.62 6.28
CA MET A 1 12.91 21.44 7.14
C MET A 1 12.91 20.20 6.24
N GLU A 2 13.75 19.23 6.54
CA GLU A 2 13.71 17.95 5.84
C GLU A 2 12.42 17.20 6.18
N PRO A 3 11.78 16.52 5.21
CA PRO A 3 10.53 15.79 5.47
C PRO A 3 10.79 14.62 6.43
N LYS A 4 9.86 14.40 7.36
CA LYS A 4 9.89 13.24 8.24
C LYS A 4 9.40 12.00 7.49
N ILE A 5 10.30 11.03 7.33
CA ILE A 5 10.04 9.78 6.63
C ILE A 5 9.83 8.68 7.67
N VAL A 6 8.68 8.02 7.62
CA VAL A 6 8.35 6.90 8.50
C VAL A 6 8.19 5.63 7.67
N ILE A 7 8.92 4.58 8.05
CA ILE A 7 8.77 3.25 7.46
C ILE A 7 7.75 2.47 8.28
N VAL A 8 6.81 1.84 7.61
CA VAL A 8 5.80 0.99 8.25
C VAL A 8 5.92 -0.46 7.79
N LEU A 9 5.89 -1.37 8.74
CA LEU A 9 6.01 -2.82 8.56
C LEU A 9 4.72 -3.50 9.01
N PRO A 10 3.76 -3.77 8.10
CA PRO A 10 2.59 -4.58 8.44
C PRO A 10 3.03 -6.04 8.60
N ALA A 11 3.00 -6.57 9.82
CA ALA A 11 3.54 -7.87 10.17
C ALA A 11 2.45 -8.88 10.56
N TYR A 12 2.60 -10.10 10.10
CA TYR A 12 1.88 -11.28 10.55
C TYR A 12 2.75 -12.53 10.39
N ASN A 13 3.20 -13.14 11.51
CA ASN A 13 4.08 -14.29 11.53
C ASN A 13 5.37 -14.09 10.71
N ALA A 14 6.07 -12.99 10.95
CA ALA A 14 7.26 -12.57 10.21
C ALA A 14 8.59 -12.85 10.94
N ALA A 15 8.60 -13.62 12.02
CA ALA A 15 9.80 -13.85 12.86
C ALA A 15 11.01 -14.32 12.06
N LYS A 16 10.81 -15.14 11.02
CA LYS A 16 11.90 -15.72 10.21
C LYS A 16 12.57 -14.71 9.26
N THR A 17 11.87 -13.63 8.89
CA THR A 17 12.30 -12.71 7.83
C THR A 17 12.54 -11.30 8.32
N LEU A 18 11.94 -10.90 9.46
CA LEU A 18 11.97 -9.54 9.99
C LEU A 18 13.41 -8.99 10.13
N ASN A 19 14.32 -9.73 10.77
CA ASN A 19 15.69 -9.27 10.95
C ASN A 19 16.42 -9.02 9.63
N ARG A 20 16.19 -9.86 8.60
CA ARG A 20 16.77 -9.67 7.26
C ARG A 20 16.21 -8.42 6.61
N THR A 21 14.90 -8.17 6.72
CA THR A 21 14.26 -6.96 6.19
C THR A 21 14.81 -5.71 6.88
N LEU A 22 14.93 -5.72 8.21
CA LEU A 22 15.49 -4.61 8.99
C LEU A 22 16.94 -4.30 8.62
N ALA A 23 17.74 -5.34 8.35
CA ALA A 23 19.14 -5.17 7.97
C ALA A 23 19.31 -4.43 6.62
N GLU A 24 18.34 -4.51 5.72
CA GLU A 24 18.36 -3.81 4.43
C GLU A 24 17.84 -2.37 4.49
N ILE A 25 17.11 -1.97 5.54
CA ILE A 25 16.68 -0.60 5.71
C ILE A 25 17.92 0.29 5.94
N PRO A 26 18.15 1.33 5.12
CA PRO A 26 19.28 2.22 5.29
C PRO A 26 19.28 2.87 6.68
N ILE A 27 20.47 3.04 7.26
CA ILE A 27 20.67 3.43 8.66
C ILE A 27 19.99 4.75 9.03
N ASN A 28 19.95 5.68 8.08
CA ASN A 28 19.32 7.00 8.24
C ASN A 28 17.80 6.95 8.42
N PHE A 29 17.14 5.85 8.02
CA PHE A 29 15.69 5.65 8.16
C PHE A 29 15.30 4.77 9.36
N ARG A 30 16.26 4.10 10.01
CA ARG A 30 15.96 3.11 11.07
C ARG A 30 15.35 3.70 12.34
N LYS A 31 15.53 4.99 12.59
CA LYS A 31 15.01 5.67 13.79
C LYS A 31 13.49 5.85 13.80
N ASP A 32 12.86 5.86 12.61
CA ASP A 32 11.43 6.12 12.44
C ASP A 32 10.75 4.91 11.75
N VAL A 33 10.95 3.72 12.33
CA VAL A 33 10.32 2.46 11.86
C VAL A 33 9.22 2.04 12.82
N ILE A 34 8.02 1.85 12.26
CA ILE A 34 6.85 1.31 12.97
C ILE A 34 6.60 -0.12 12.49
N LEU A 35 6.39 -1.04 13.42
CA LEU A 35 5.84 -2.36 13.11
C LEU A 35 4.42 -2.45 13.67
N VAL A 36 3.46 -2.83 12.83
CA VAL A 36 2.10 -3.17 13.27
C VAL A 36 1.88 -4.66 13.12
N ASP A 37 1.73 -5.33 14.24
CA ASP A 37 1.54 -6.77 14.33
C ASP A 37 0.06 -7.14 14.30
N ASP A 38 -0.32 -7.99 13.36
CA ASP A 38 -1.73 -8.42 13.17
C ASP A 38 -2.04 -9.73 13.92
N ALA A 39 -1.74 -9.74 15.22
CA ALA A 39 -1.92 -10.88 16.13
C ALA A 39 -1.08 -12.11 15.73
N SER A 40 0.22 -11.92 15.50
CA SER A 40 1.18 -13.01 15.25
C SER A 40 1.22 -14.02 16.39
N LYS A 41 1.50 -15.26 16.04
CA LYS A 41 1.63 -16.39 17.00
C LYS A 41 3.08 -16.84 17.20
N ASP A 42 4.00 -16.21 16.47
CA ASP A 42 5.44 -16.45 16.53
C ASP A 42 6.17 -15.31 17.27
N ASP A 43 7.49 -15.32 17.27
CA ASP A 43 8.32 -14.32 17.96
C ASP A 43 8.40 -12.95 17.26
N THR A 44 7.53 -12.65 16.27
CA THR A 44 7.56 -11.39 15.52
C THR A 44 7.62 -10.16 16.42
N VAL A 45 6.71 -10.06 17.40
CA VAL A 45 6.63 -8.91 18.32
C VAL A 45 7.86 -8.80 19.22
N LYS A 46 8.36 -9.93 19.71
CA LYS A 46 9.57 -10.00 20.54
C LYS A 46 10.76 -9.46 19.76
N ILE A 47 11.02 -10.00 18.58
CA ILE A 47 12.11 -9.57 17.69
C ILE A 47 12.02 -8.07 17.36
N ALA A 48 10.82 -7.56 17.06
CA ALA A 48 10.61 -6.16 16.76
C ALA A 48 10.96 -5.23 17.93
N LYS A 49 10.57 -5.61 19.17
CA LYS A 49 10.89 -4.86 20.39
C LYS A 49 12.40 -4.92 20.71
N GLU A 50 13.03 -6.07 20.55
CA GLU A 50 14.47 -6.24 20.74
C GLU A 50 15.28 -5.42 19.72
N ALA A 51 14.74 -5.23 18.50
CA ALA A 51 15.31 -4.35 17.48
C ALA A 51 15.04 -2.84 17.74
N GLY A 52 14.35 -2.49 18.81
CA GLY A 52 14.06 -1.09 19.18
C GLY A 52 12.98 -0.43 18.34
N LEU A 53 12.11 -1.19 17.65
CA LEU A 53 11.04 -0.62 16.84
C LEU A 53 9.89 -0.11 17.69
N LEU A 54 9.16 0.90 17.17
CA LEU A 54 7.85 1.29 17.70
C LEU A 54 6.82 0.23 17.26
N VAL A 55 6.31 -0.56 18.21
CA VAL A 55 5.43 -1.70 17.95
C VAL A 55 4.01 -1.41 18.38
N PHE A 56 3.06 -1.59 17.46
CA PHE A 56 1.62 -1.65 17.73
C PHE A 56 1.13 -3.07 17.49
N GLN A 57 0.23 -3.56 18.34
CA GLN A 57 -0.23 -4.95 18.25
C GLN A 57 -1.76 -5.00 18.28
N HIS A 58 -2.36 -5.69 17.32
CA HIS A 58 -3.78 -6.00 17.33
C HIS A 58 -4.07 -7.16 18.27
N LYS A 59 -5.23 -7.12 18.93
CA LYS A 59 -5.69 -8.22 19.79
C LYS A 59 -6.15 -9.44 18.99
N ILE A 60 -6.64 -9.22 17.77
CA ILE A 60 -7.10 -10.21 16.81
C ILE A 60 -6.57 -9.86 15.44
N ASN A 61 -6.43 -10.86 14.56
CA ASN A 61 -6.08 -10.61 13.16
C ASN A 61 -7.23 -9.90 12.46
N ILE A 62 -6.98 -8.69 11.97
CA ILE A 62 -7.96 -7.85 11.27
C ILE A 62 -7.76 -7.83 9.75
N GLY A 63 -6.75 -8.53 9.27
CA GLY A 63 -6.46 -8.70 7.86
C GLY A 63 -5.48 -7.70 7.27
N TYR A 64 -5.00 -8.01 6.09
CA TYR A 64 -3.96 -7.29 5.37
C TYR A 64 -4.24 -5.77 5.24
N GLY A 65 -5.40 -5.41 4.71
CA GLY A 65 -5.80 -4.00 4.56
C GLY A 65 -6.05 -3.32 5.90
N GLY A 66 -6.61 -4.06 6.88
CA GLY A 66 -6.81 -3.56 8.24
C GLY A 66 -5.48 -3.19 8.91
N ASN A 67 -4.47 -4.03 8.76
CA ASN A 67 -3.13 -3.78 9.28
C ASN A 67 -2.48 -2.56 8.61
N GLN A 68 -2.59 -2.41 7.29
CA GLN A 68 -2.10 -1.23 6.58
C GLN A 68 -2.76 0.07 7.05
N LYS A 69 -4.08 0.06 7.28
CA LYS A 69 -4.79 1.23 7.83
C LYS A 69 -4.20 1.68 9.15
N THR A 70 -3.91 0.73 10.04
CA THR A 70 -3.24 1.03 11.33
C THR A 70 -1.83 1.58 11.09
N CYS A 71 -1.04 0.98 10.20
CA CYS A 71 0.27 1.47 9.81
C CYS A 71 0.24 2.96 9.39
N TYR A 72 -0.63 3.31 8.46
CA TYR A 72 -0.74 4.68 7.96
C TYR A 72 -1.23 5.65 9.03
N ARG A 73 -2.22 5.24 9.83
CA ARG A 73 -2.75 6.08 10.92
C ARG A 73 -1.69 6.38 11.98
N GLU A 74 -0.94 5.37 12.42
CA GLU A 74 0.08 5.57 13.45
C GLU A 74 1.28 6.38 12.89
N ALA A 75 1.67 6.17 11.64
CA ALA A 75 2.69 7.00 11.00
C ALA A 75 2.29 8.48 10.91
N LEU A 76 1.04 8.78 10.53
CA LEU A 76 0.53 10.15 10.49
C LEU A 76 0.49 10.80 11.88
N LYS A 77 0.12 10.05 12.93
CA LYS A 77 0.08 10.53 14.32
C LYS A 77 1.46 10.97 14.82
N ILE A 78 2.52 10.25 14.47
CA ILE A 78 3.89 10.64 14.86
C ILE A 78 4.50 11.71 13.94
N GLY A 79 3.71 12.27 13.03
CA GLY A 79 4.11 13.42 12.21
C GLY A 79 4.80 13.05 10.91
N ALA A 80 4.59 11.85 10.32
CA ALA A 80 5.17 11.50 9.03
C ALA A 80 4.74 12.46 7.91
N ASP A 81 5.69 12.95 7.11
CA ASP A 81 5.44 13.66 5.86
C ASP A 81 5.39 12.70 4.67
N ILE A 82 6.17 11.63 4.76
CA ILE A 82 6.20 10.53 3.79
C ILE A 82 6.13 9.21 4.56
N VAL A 83 5.26 8.31 4.13
CA VAL A 83 5.14 6.95 4.69
C VAL A 83 5.59 5.94 3.65
N VAL A 84 6.56 5.10 4.01
CA VAL A 84 7.05 4.01 3.16
C VAL A 84 6.56 2.69 3.72
N MET A 85 5.82 1.93 2.90
CA MET A 85 5.41 0.58 3.23
C MET A 85 6.46 -0.43 2.80
N VAL A 86 6.95 -1.23 3.74
CA VAL A 86 7.85 -2.37 3.51
C VAL A 86 7.26 -3.60 4.17
N HIS A 87 7.04 -4.66 3.39
CA HIS A 87 6.61 -5.94 3.98
C HIS A 87 7.78 -6.64 4.66
N PRO A 88 7.61 -7.13 5.91
CA PRO A 88 8.70 -7.76 6.66
C PRO A 88 8.99 -9.22 6.20
N ASP A 89 8.55 -9.59 5.00
CA ASP A 89 8.75 -10.90 4.38
C ASP A 89 10.03 -11.00 3.53
N HIS A 90 10.84 -9.93 3.51
CA HIS A 90 12.12 -9.86 2.80
C HIS A 90 12.04 -10.10 1.28
N GLN A 91 10.87 -9.91 0.67
CA GLN A 91 10.71 -10.04 -0.78
C GLN A 91 11.31 -8.86 -1.54
N TYR A 92 11.21 -7.65 -0.99
CA TYR A 92 11.69 -6.42 -1.61
C TYR A 92 13.02 -5.99 -1.00
N LYS A 93 13.88 -5.42 -1.83
CA LYS A 93 15.09 -4.75 -1.35
C LYS A 93 14.73 -3.39 -0.74
N ALA A 94 14.85 -3.26 0.57
CA ALA A 94 14.55 -2.01 1.26
C ALA A 94 15.67 -0.95 1.10
N ASP A 95 16.80 -1.30 0.53
CA ASP A 95 17.94 -0.40 0.27
C ASP A 95 17.61 0.73 -0.72
N ILE A 96 16.60 0.53 -1.58
CA ILE A 96 16.16 1.52 -2.58
C ILE A 96 15.06 2.49 -2.06
N ILE A 97 14.86 2.58 -0.75
CA ILE A 97 13.88 3.51 -0.16
C ILE A 97 14.14 4.96 -0.60
N GLN A 98 15.42 5.35 -0.75
CA GLN A 98 15.80 6.69 -1.17
C GLN A 98 15.26 7.02 -2.57
N GLU A 99 15.35 6.08 -3.51
CA GLU A 99 14.83 6.22 -4.86
C GLU A 99 13.30 6.26 -4.87
N LEU A 100 12.66 5.44 -4.01
CA LEU A 100 11.21 5.37 -3.91
C LEU A 100 10.60 6.68 -3.40
N ILE A 101 11.23 7.36 -2.44
CA ILE A 101 10.70 8.62 -1.86
C ILE A 101 11.08 9.86 -2.66
N LYS A 102 12.11 9.80 -3.49
CA LYS A 102 12.65 10.96 -4.24
C LYS A 102 11.57 11.70 -5.02
N PRO A 103 10.68 11.06 -5.80
CA PRO A 103 9.64 11.78 -6.54
C PRO A 103 8.66 12.53 -5.63
N ILE A 104 8.41 12.05 -4.40
CA ILE A 104 7.54 12.73 -3.43
C ILE A 104 8.26 13.96 -2.86
N ILE A 105 9.54 13.83 -2.50
CA ILE A 105 10.38 14.93 -2.00
C ILE A 105 10.44 16.04 -3.06
N GLU A 106 10.62 15.68 -4.33
CA GLU A 106 10.65 16.60 -5.47
C GLU A 106 9.25 17.13 -5.87
N LYS A 107 8.18 16.76 -5.15
CA LYS A 107 6.77 17.14 -5.42
C LYS A 107 6.28 16.74 -6.82
N LYS A 108 6.87 15.72 -7.41
CA LYS A 108 6.50 15.16 -8.72
C LYS A 108 5.42 14.08 -8.61
N ALA A 109 5.26 13.49 -7.41
CA ALA A 109 4.26 12.46 -7.14
C ALA A 109 3.70 12.60 -5.72
N ASP A 110 2.43 12.21 -5.54
CA ASP A 110 1.80 12.05 -4.23
C ASP A 110 1.96 10.60 -3.73
N ALA A 111 2.12 9.64 -4.65
CA ALA A 111 2.42 8.24 -4.36
C ALA A 111 3.44 7.67 -5.36
N VAL A 112 4.31 6.78 -4.87
CA VAL A 112 5.30 6.07 -5.71
C VAL A 112 5.20 4.58 -5.43
N PHE A 113 5.15 3.78 -6.51
CA PHE A 113 5.04 2.32 -6.44
C PHE A 113 6.31 1.67 -6.98
N GLY A 114 6.78 0.65 -6.27
CA GLY A 114 7.77 -0.24 -6.84
C GLY A 114 7.11 -1.17 -7.85
N SER A 115 7.58 -1.21 -9.08
CA SER A 115 7.06 -2.08 -10.13
C SER A 115 8.06 -3.16 -10.52
N ARG A 116 7.64 -4.41 -10.43
CA ARG A 116 8.39 -5.59 -10.92
C ARG A 116 8.39 -5.67 -12.42
N MET A 117 7.42 -5.03 -13.08
CA MET A 117 7.25 -5.02 -14.52
C MET A 117 8.09 -3.94 -15.21
N LEU A 118 8.42 -2.86 -14.47
CA LEU A 118 9.19 -1.72 -15.00
C LEU A 118 10.69 -2.01 -14.95
N GLY A 119 11.24 -2.65 -15.97
CA GLY A 119 12.67 -2.96 -16.06
C GLY A 119 13.16 -4.09 -15.15
N GLY A 120 12.25 -4.80 -14.49
CA GLY A 120 12.52 -6.05 -13.81
C GLY A 120 12.17 -7.23 -14.73
N TYR A 121 12.84 -8.33 -14.51
CA TYR A 121 12.52 -9.59 -15.17
C TYR A 121 11.74 -10.47 -14.19
N PRO A 122 10.42 -10.24 -14.00
CA PRO A 122 9.66 -10.87 -12.91
C PRO A 122 9.64 -12.39 -12.99
N LEU A 123 9.69 -12.95 -14.21
CA LEU A 123 9.75 -14.41 -14.43
C LEU A 123 11.13 -14.98 -14.06
N GLU A 124 12.22 -14.28 -14.39
CA GLU A 124 13.57 -14.67 -13.98
C GLU A 124 13.75 -14.54 -12.47
N GLY A 125 13.07 -13.58 -11.83
CA GLY A 125 12.99 -13.42 -10.38
C GLY A 125 12.19 -14.52 -9.66
N GLY A 126 11.54 -15.44 -10.42
CA GLY A 126 10.79 -16.58 -9.88
C GLY A 126 9.27 -16.36 -9.78
N MET A 127 8.73 -15.31 -10.38
CA MET A 127 7.27 -15.12 -10.42
C MET A 127 6.63 -16.25 -11.25
N PRO A 128 5.61 -16.97 -10.72
CA PRO A 128 4.87 -17.95 -11.50
C PRO A 128 4.22 -17.33 -12.73
N PHE A 129 4.31 -17.99 -13.88
CA PHE A 129 3.80 -17.47 -15.16
C PHE A 129 2.32 -17.05 -15.11
N TRP A 130 1.47 -17.84 -14.43
CA TRP A 130 0.06 -17.49 -14.26
C TRP A 130 -0.15 -16.20 -13.47
N LYS A 131 0.71 -15.93 -12.45
CA LYS A 131 0.69 -14.67 -11.69
C LYS A 131 1.10 -13.49 -12.57
N TYR A 132 2.11 -13.69 -13.42
CA TYR A 132 2.53 -12.68 -14.40
C TYR A 132 1.39 -12.30 -15.33
N VAL A 133 0.75 -13.29 -15.96
CA VAL A 133 -0.39 -13.06 -16.89
C VAL A 133 -1.55 -12.36 -16.16
N ALA A 134 -1.93 -12.86 -14.99
CA ALA A 134 -3.00 -12.25 -14.19
C ALA A 134 -2.68 -10.79 -13.82
N ASN A 135 -1.43 -10.50 -13.42
CA ASN A 135 -0.97 -9.15 -13.09
C ASN A 135 -1.10 -8.21 -14.30
N VAL A 136 -0.61 -8.63 -15.46
CA VAL A 136 -0.70 -7.85 -16.70
C VAL A 136 -2.15 -7.55 -17.08
N LEU A 137 -3.03 -8.56 -17.05
CA LEU A 137 -4.45 -8.40 -17.43
C LEU A 137 -5.20 -7.50 -16.45
N LEU A 138 -5.00 -7.68 -15.14
CA LEU A 138 -5.67 -6.86 -14.13
C LEU A 138 -5.15 -5.42 -14.15
N THR A 139 -3.84 -5.21 -14.32
CA THR A 139 -3.26 -3.87 -14.45
C THR A 139 -3.77 -3.19 -15.74
N ALA A 140 -3.83 -3.89 -16.88
CA ALA A 140 -4.39 -3.34 -18.12
C ALA A 140 -5.87 -2.92 -17.94
N SER A 141 -6.66 -3.76 -17.28
CA SER A 141 -8.07 -3.44 -16.96
C SER A 141 -8.17 -2.18 -16.10
N ALA A 142 -7.32 -2.05 -15.09
CA ALA A 142 -7.27 -0.87 -14.24
C ALA A 142 -6.86 0.38 -15.03
N ASN A 143 -5.86 0.28 -15.90
CA ASN A 143 -5.40 1.37 -16.76
C ASN A 143 -6.51 1.94 -17.66
N ILE A 144 -7.30 1.05 -18.27
CA ILE A 144 -8.45 1.42 -19.12
C ILE A 144 -9.49 2.20 -18.29
N ILE A 145 -9.87 1.66 -17.13
CA ILE A 145 -10.92 2.25 -16.27
C ILE A 145 -10.47 3.54 -15.61
N PHE A 146 -9.25 3.58 -15.08
CA PHE A 146 -8.69 4.75 -14.42
C PHE A 146 -8.27 5.83 -15.42
N ARG A 147 -8.09 5.47 -16.69
CA ARG A 147 -7.48 6.32 -17.72
C ARG A 147 -6.11 6.84 -17.27
N ARG A 148 -5.31 5.91 -16.75
CA ARG A 148 -3.95 6.11 -16.27
C ARG A 148 -3.07 5.03 -16.87
N TYR A 149 -1.77 5.21 -16.77
CA TYR A 149 -0.80 4.21 -17.18
C TYR A 149 0.02 3.79 -15.95
N PHE A 150 -0.19 2.55 -15.52
CA PHE A 150 0.63 1.86 -14.54
C PHE A 150 1.24 0.64 -15.22
N THR A 151 2.49 0.34 -14.88
CA THR A 151 3.11 -0.92 -15.30
C THR A 151 2.71 -2.06 -14.38
N GLU A 152 2.46 -1.74 -13.09
CA GLU A 152 1.99 -2.69 -12.08
C GLU A 152 1.25 -1.99 -10.92
N ILE A 153 0.09 -2.53 -10.50
CA ILE A 153 -0.66 -2.04 -9.33
C ILE A 153 -0.69 -3.02 -8.15
N HIS A 154 0.04 -4.16 -8.24
CA HIS A 154 -0.06 -5.27 -7.27
C HIS A 154 1.16 -5.43 -6.38
N SER A 155 2.18 -4.58 -6.53
CA SER A 155 3.34 -4.56 -5.64
C SER A 155 2.97 -3.94 -4.29
N GLY A 156 3.49 -4.52 -3.20
CA GLY A 156 3.31 -3.99 -1.84
C GLY A 156 4.38 -2.99 -1.41
N PHE A 157 5.41 -2.72 -2.23
CA PHE A 157 6.47 -1.76 -1.91
C PHE A 157 6.09 -0.37 -2.42
N ARG A 158 5.70 0.52 -1.51
CA ARG A 158 5.05 1.79 -1.86
C ARG A 158 5.46 2.92 -0.93
N ALA A 159 5.45 4.14 -1.45
CA ALA A 159 5.55 5.36 -0.67
C ALA A 159 4.35 6.28 -0.93
N TYR A 160 3.88 6.92 0.12
CA TYR A 160 2.78 7.87 0.08
C TYR A 160 3.15 9.17 0.77
N SER A 161 2.80 10.30 0.18
CA SER A 161 2.86 11.59 0.86
C SER A 161 1.78 11.68 1.95
N ARG A 162 2.01 12.53 2.97
CA ARG A 162 0.98 12.91 3.94
C ARG A 162 -0.30 13.36 3.25
N LYS A 163 -0.17 14.25 2.25
CA LYS A 163 -1.29 14.73 1.44
C LYS A 163 -2.13 13.59 0.88
N TYR A 164 -1.48 12.53 0.32
CA TYR A 164 -2.18 11.37 -0.21
C TYR A 164 -3.02 10.68 0.87
N LEU A 165 -2.40 10.33 2.00
CA LEU A 165 -3.04 9.57 3.08
C LEU A 165 -4.11 10.37 3.83
N GLU A 166 -4.01 11.69 3.85
CA GLU A 166 -5.03 12.58 4.42
C GLU A 166 -6.21 12.83 3.47
N THR A 167 -5.98 12.74 2.15
CA THR A 167 -7.02 12.92 1.13
C THR A 167 -7.92 11.70 0.99
N VAL A 168 -7.35 10.49 0.99
CA VAL A 168 -8.11 9.24 0.80
C VAL A 168 -8.85 8.80 2.05
N ARG A 169 -9.95 8.06 1.87
CA ARG A 169 -10.76 7.51 2.97
C ARG A 169 -10.33 6.09 3.31
N LEU A 170 -9.25 5.93 4.06
CA LEU A 170 -8.68 4.63 4.40
C LEU A 170 -9.72 3.68 5.02
N GLU A 171 -10.53 4.18 5.97
CA GLU A 171 -11.50 3.37 6.71
C GLU A 171 -12.66 2.87 5.82
N GLY A 172 -12.91 3.51 4.68
CA GLY A 172 -13.91 3.07 3.70
C GLY A 172 -13.49 1.86 2.86
N ASN A 173 -12.24 1.45 2.98
CA ASN A 173 -11.65 0.36 2.21
C ASN A 173 -11.76 -0.99 2.92
N SER A 174 -11.61 -2.08 2.15
CA SER A 174 -11.57 -3.44 2.65
C SER A 174 -10.43 -3.67 3.67
N ASN A 175 -10.60 -4.66 4.53
CA ASN A 175 -9.52 -5.13 5.39
C ASN A 175 -8.70 -6.27 4.74
N ASP A 176 -9.05 -6.70 3.54
CA ASP A 176 -8.36 -7.77 2.79
C ASP A 176 -7.43 -7.17 1.70
N PHE A 177 -6.80 -8.02 0.90
CA PHE A 177 -5.81 -7.66 -0.13
C PHE A 177 -6.30 -6.65 -1.17
N VAL A 178 -7.59 -6.60 -1.45
CA VAL A 178 -8.17 -5.63 -2.40
C VAL A 178 -8.00 -4.17 -1.95
N PHE A 179 -7.69 -3.93 -0.68
CA PHE A 179 -7.34 -2.62 -0.11
C PHE A 179 -6.36 -1.86 -0.99
N ASP A 180 -5.35 -2.54 -1.53
CA ASP A 180 -4.31 -1.93 -2.37
C ASP A 180 -4.87 -1.32 -3.66
N THR A 181 -5.86 -1.96 -4.27
CA THR A 181 -6.54 -1.41 -5.45
C THR A 181 -7.52 -0.30 -5.07
N GLU A 182 -8.17 -0.41 -3.93
CA GLU A 182 -9.13 0.58 -3.45
C GLU A 182 -8.46 1.92 -3.11
N ILE A 183 -7.30 1.88 -2.43
CA ILE A 183 -6.56 3.11 -2.10
C ILE A 183 -6.02 3.79 -3.36
N ILE A 184 -5.59 3.03 -4.39
CA ILE A 184 -5.19 3.58 -5.70
C ILE A 184 -6.39 4.22 -6.39
N ALA A 185 -7.53 3.52 -6.44
CA ALA A 185 -8.75 4.04 -7.05
C ALA A 185 -9.21 5.37 -6.42
N GLN A 186 -9.11 5.48 -5.10
CA GLN A 186 -9.38 6.74 -4.38
C GLN A 186 -8.41 7.85 -4.78
N GLY A 187 -7.10 7.56 -4.84
CA GLY A 187 -6.10 8.52 -5.27
C GLY A 187 -6.34 9.02 -6.70
N VAL A 188 -6.71 8.11 -7.62
CA VAL A 188 -7.08 8.47 -9.00
C VAL A 188 -8.34 9.36 -9.03
N MET A 189 -9.36 9.03 -8.22
CA MET A 189 -10.59 9.82 -8.13
C MET A 189 -10.32 11.23 -7.61
N CYS A 190 -9.39 11.38 -6.67
CA CYS A 190 -8.97 12.66 -6.10
C CYS A 190 -7.90 13.39 -6.94
N ASN A 191 -7.62 12.93 -8.17
CA ASN A 191 -6.60 13.50 -9.07
C ASN A 191 -5.19 13.59 -8.48
N LEU A 192 -4.84 12.67 -7.57
CA LEU A 192 -3.49 12.58 -7.04
C LEU A 192 -2.52 12.05 -8.09
N THR A 193 -1.24 12.36 -7.93
CA THR A 193 -0.18 12.03 -8.89
C THR A 193 0.58 10.79 -8.48
N PHE A 194 0.96 9.97 -9.47
CA PHE A 194 1.62 8.69 -9.27
C PHE A 194 2.90 8.60 -10.09
N GLN A 195 3.91 7.93 -9.54
CA GLN A 195 5.08 7.47 -10.27
C GLN A 195 5.40 6.02 -9.90
N GLU A 196 6.21 5.37 -10.74
CA GLU A 196 6.71 4.03 -10.50
C GLU A 196 8.23 4.02 -10.60
N ILE A 197 8.86 3.15 -9.81
CA ILE A 197 10.29 2.84 -9.93
C ILE A 197 10.46 1.34 -10.15
N PRO A 198 11.50 0.90 -10.90
CA PRO A 198 11.77 -0.52 -11.07
C PRO A 198 12.23 -1.14 -9.75
N ILE A 199 11.71 -2.35 -9.45
CA ILE A 199 12.14 -3.13 -8.29
C ILE A 199 12.43 -4.56 -8.67
N VAL A 200 13.38 -5.16 -7.95
CA VAL A 200 13.66 -6.60 -8.01
C VAL A 200 12.99 -7.28 -6.84
N THR A 201 12.33 -8.41 -7.08
CA THR A 201 11.64 -9.20 -6.06
C THR A 201 12.30 -10.56 -5.93
N ARG A 202 12.46 -11.02 -4.70
CA ARG A 202 12.97 -12.36 -4.37
C ARG A 202 11.79 -13.27 -4.05
N TYR A 203 11.77 -14.43 -4.68
CA TYR A 203 10.77 -15.48 -4.38
C TYR A 203 11.48 -16.65 -3.69
N PHE A 204 11.09 -16.95 -2.47
CA PHE A 204 11.63 -18.05 -1.66
C PHE A 204 10.52 -18.62 -0.75
N PRO A 205 10.67 -19.83 -0.20
CA PRO A 205 9.57 -20.54 0.49
C PRO A 205 8.95 -19.80 1.69
N GLU A 206 9.76 -19.01 2.43
CA GLU A 206 9.31 -18.25 3.60
C GLU A 206 8.64 -16.92 3.22
N ALA A 207 8.75 -16.52 1.94
CA ALA A 207 8.16 -15.30 1.46
C ALA A 207 6.63 -15.39 1.42
N SER A 208 5.97 -14.31 1.84
CA SER A 208 4.51 -14.24 1.83
C SER A 208 3.96 -14.33 0.41
N SER A 209 3.09 -15.30 0.15
CA SER A 209 2.37 -15.35 -1.12
C SER A 209 0.95 -15.86 -0.95
N ILE A 210 0.00 -15.21 -1.62
CA ILE A 210 -1.37 -15.71 -1.68
C ILE A 210 -1.43 -16.94 -2.59
N ASN A 211 -2.17 -17.97 -2.15
CA ASN A 211 -2.40 -19.18 -2.93
C ASN A 211 -3.33 -18.90 -4.13
N PHE A 212 -3.41 -19.85 -5.06
CA PHE A 212 -4.19 -19.71 -6.29
C PHE A 212 -5.67 -19.33 -6.01
N LYS A 213 -6.35 -20.02 -5.08
CA LYS A 213 -7.76 -19.73 -4.74
C LYS A 213 -7.94 -18.30 -4.25
N ARG A 214 -7.08 -17.85 -3.34
CA ARG A 214 -7.10 -16.46 -2.85
C ARG A 214 -6.77 -15.45 -3.94
N SER A 215 -5.87 -15.80 -4.88
CA SER A 215 -5.55 -14.95 -6.03
C SER A 215 -6.75 -14.75 -6.95
N VAL A 216 -7.56 -15.78 -7.17
CA VAL A 216 -8.81 -15.67 -7.95
C VAL A 216 -9.82 -14.76 -7.24
N ILE A 217 -10.03 -14.94 -5.94
CA ILE A 217 -10.92 -14.05 -5.13
C ILE A 217 -10.42 -12.60 -5.18
N TYR A 218 -9.11 -12.40 -5.05
CA TYR A 218 -8.50 -11.09 -5.18
C TYR A 218 -8.74 -10.46 -6.55
N GLY A 219 -8.57 -11.22 -7.64
CA GLY A 219 -8.86 -10.75 -9.00
C GLY A 219 -10.30 -10.28 -9.19
N PHE A 220 -11.29 -11.06 -8.72
CA PHE A 220 -12.69 -10.62 -8.72
C PHE A 220 -12.92 -9.39 -7.84
N GLY A 221 -12.23 -9.29 -6.71
CA GLY A 221 -12.24 -8.11 -5.86
C GLY A 221 -11.80 -6.86 -6.61
N ILE A 222 -10.71 -6.96 -7.38
CA ILE A 222 -10.22 -5.85 -8.22
C ILE A 222 -11.27 -5.45 -9.25
N LEU A 223 -11.82 -6.39 -10.01
CA LEU A 223 -12.85 -6.10 -11.02
C LEU A 223 -14.07 -5.40 -10.39
N ARG A 224 -14.46 -5.81 -9.17
CA ARG A 224 -15.53 -5.14 -8.42
C ARG A 224 -15.16 -3.70 -8.05
N VAL A 225 -13.92 -3.43 -7.66
CA VAL A 225 -13.45 -2.05 -7.38
C VAL A 225 -13.50 -1.21 -8.64
N LEU A 226 -13.02 -1.74 -9.77
CA LEU A 226 -13.05 -1.05 -11.06
C LEU A 226 -14.49 -0.73 -11.50
N LEU A 227 -15.42 -1.66 -11.32
CA LEU A 227 -16.85 -1.43 -11.59
C LEU A 227 -17.42 -0.33 -10.70
N LYS A 228 -17.18 -0.40 -9.37
CA LYS A 228 -17.63 0.64 -8.43
C LYS A 228 -17.07 2.02 -8.81
N PHE A 229 -15.77 2.07 -9.17
CA PHE A 229 -15.11 3.30 -9.62
C PHE A 229 -15.80 3.88 -10.85
N GLN A 230 -16.08 3.06 -11.86
CA GLN A 230 -16.74 3.49 -13.09
C GLN A 230 -18.15 3.98 -12.83
N LEU A 231 -18.94 3.27 -12.04
CA LEU A 231 -20.31 3.67 -11.66
C LEU A 231 -20.31 5.01 -10.90
N HIS A 232 -19.36 5.20 -9.98
CA HIS A 232 -19.21 6.44 -9.22
C HIS A 232 -18.82 7.60 -10.14
N LYS A 233 -17.82 7.41 -11.00
CA LYS A 233 -17.33 8.41 -11.94
C LYS A 233 -18.40 8.83 -12.96
N SER A 234 -19.23 7.90 -13.42
CA SER A 234 -20.35 8.15 -14.32
C SER A 234 -21.59 8.72 -13.62
N ARG A 235 -21.53 8.94 -12.30
CA ARG A 235 -22.64 9.43 -11.46
C ARG A 235 -23.89 8.54 -11.46
N ILE A 236 -23.79 7.29 -11.97
CA ILE A 236 -24.87 6.30 -11.92
C ILE A 236 -25.14 5.87 -10.50
N TYR A 237 -24.08 5.68 -9.69
CA TYR A 237 -24.20 5.34 -8.28
C TYR A 237 -23.06 6.01 -7.49
N ARG A 238 -23.38 6.65 -6.35
CA ARG A 238 -22.38 7.31 -5.50
C ARG A 238 -21.95 6.36 -4.39
N PHE A 239 -20.66 6.00 -4.36
CA PHE A 239 -20.05 5.25 -3.28
C PHE A 239 -19.30 6.19 -2.35
N SER A 240 -19.62 6.18 -1.06
CA SER A 240 -18.93 7.01 -0.04
C SER A 240 -17.42 6.74 0.02
N GLN A 241 -16.98 5.57 -0.41
CA GLN A 241 -15.59 5.19 -0.52
C GLN A 241 -14.76 6.13 -1.42
N PHE A 242 -15.35 6.69 -2.48
CA PHE A 242 -14.65 7.52 -3.47
C PHE A 242 -14.85 9.03 -3.26
N THR A 243 -15.59 9.44 -2.25
CA THR A 243 -15.65 10.85 -1.84
C THR A 243 -14.45 11.13 -0.94
N GLY A 244 -13.58 12.08 -1.33
CA GLY A 244 -12.44 12.49 -0.50
C GLY A 244 -12.87 13.03 0.86
N LYS A 245 -11.99 13.00 1.87
CA LYS A 245 -12.28 13.59 3.19
C LYS A 245 -12.61 15.09 3.10
N ILE A 246 -11.98 15.79 2.16
CA ILE A 246 -12.19 17.24 1.93
C ILE A 246 -13.61 17.49 1.42
N GLU A 247 -14.10 16.72 0.44
CA GLU A 247 -15.46 16.87 -0.10
C GLU A 247 -16.54 16.59 0.95
N THR A 248 -16.30 15.66 1.88
CA THR A 248 -17.25 15.38 2.96
C THR A 248 -17.31 16.50 4.01
N ALA A 249 -16.22 17.21 4.26
CA ALA A 249 -16.20 18.37 5.14
C ALA A 249 -16.96 19.55 4.51
N GLU A 250 -16.77 19.81 3.21
CA GLU A 250 -17.50 20.85 2.49
C GLU A 250 -18.98 20.53 2.33
N ALA A 251 -19.34 19.24 2.09
CA ALA A 251 -20.73 18.82 1.99
C ALA A 251 -21.49 18.90 3.33
N SER A 252 -20.78 18.67 4.45
CA SER A 252 -21.36 18.81 5.80
C SER A 252 -21.46 20.26 6.27
N ALA A 253 -20.74 21.17 5.64
CA ALA A 253 -20.74 22.59 5.94
C ALA A 253 -21.78 23.40 5.13
N ARG A 254 -22.43 22.80 4.10
CA ARG A 254 -23.52 23.46 3.38
C ARG A 254 -24.78 23.43 4.23
N PRO A 255 -25.44 24.58 4.48
CA PRO A 255 -26.74 24.60 5.10
C PRO A 255 -27.75 23.81 4.24
N PRO A 256 -28.81 23.23 4.83
CA PRO A 256 -29.85 22.59 4.05
C PRO A 256 -30.42 23.59 3.05
N GLU A 257 -30.42 23.22 1.75
CA GLU A 257 -31.10 24.00 0.73
C GLU A 257 -32.58 24.01 1.11
N ASP A 258 -33.10 25.18 1.45
CA ASP A 258 -34.51 25.38 1.71
C ASP A 258 -35.33 24.94 0.50
N VAL A 259 -36.20 23.97 0.69
CA VAL A 259 -37.18 23.48 -0.27
C VAL A 259 -38.48 24.29 -0.11
#